data_d71bc6b0706d9034d6a317485dcd213a
#
_entry.id   d71bc6b0706d9034d6a317485dcd213a
#
_cell.length_a   1.000
_cell.length_b   1.000
_cell.length_c   1.000
_cell.angle_alpha   90.00
_cell.angle_beta   90.00
_cell.angle_gamma   90.00
#
_symmetry.space_group_name_H-M   'P 1'
#
loop_
_entity.id
_entity.type
_entity.pdbx_description
1 polymer ?
#
loop_
_entity_poly.entity_id
_entity_poly.type
_entity_poly.pdbx_seq_one_letter_code
_entity_poly.pdbx_strand_id
1 'polypeptide(L)'
;LSAITYSEVFMRECFNKQNTGEATVSVSLNFQARSKSRGKAKASDDLDVAWFLERGHVMSDGEVLISEQGERIRIDAAPEAVSEVHAEGSRLAEAAYHLGNRHLAVEVGENWLRYQQDHVIDEMIHSLGLHPIHLDAPFHPLSGAYSSSSHRGHHHHD
;
A
#
# COMPACT_ATOMS: atom_id res chain seq x y z
N LEU A 1 16.75 -40.60 -25.78
CA LEU A 1 15.47 -40.16 -25.22
C LEU A 1 15.78 -39.15 -24.14
N SER A 2 15.75 -37.87 -24.51
CA SER A 2 15.98 -36.74 -23.65
C SER A 2 14.73 -36.52 -22.80
N ALA A 3 14.83 -36.68 -21.49
CA ALA A 3 13.80 -36.30 -20.57
C ALA A 3 13.71 -34.79 -20.58
N ILE A 4 12.64 -34.24 -21.13
CA ILE A 4 12.27 -32.84 -20.98
C ILE A 4 11.77 -32.69 -19.55
N THR A 5 12.64 -32.20 -18.69
CA THR A 5 12.23 -31.78 -17.35
C THR A 5 11.43 -30.48 -17.51
N TYR A 6 10.12 -30.60 -17.56
CA TYR A 6 9.25 -29.43 -17.32
C TYR A 6 9.51 -29.02 -15.86
N SER A 7 10.29 -28.00 -15.65
CA SER A 7 10.21 -27.29 -14.40
C SER A 7 8.82 -26.62 -14.42
N GLU A 8 7.87 -27.27 -13.79
CA GLU A 8 6.59 -26.63 -13.47
C GLU A 8 6.95 -25.39 -12.69
N VAL A 9 6.76 -24.23 -13.32
CA VAL A 9 6.87 -22.95 -12.63
C VAL A 9 5.72 -22.92 -11.64
N PHE A 10 5.99 -23.33 -10.41
CA PHE A 10 5.00 -23.36 -9.35
C PHE A 10 4.63 -21.92 -9.01
N MET A 11 3.42 -21.51 -9.44
CA MET A 11 2.85 -20.20 -9.13
C MET A 11 1.80 -20.37 -8.03
N ARG A 12 1.96 -19.62 -6.96
CA ARG A 12 0.94 -19.51 -5.92
C ARG A 12 -0.14 -18.54 -6.37
N GLU A 13 -1.34 -19.04 -6.58
CA GLU A 13 -2.50 -18.22 -6.90
C GLU A 13 -3.33 -17.98 -5.63
N CYS A 14 -3.56 -16.71 -5.33
CA CYS A 14 -4.26 -16.28 -4.12
C CYS A 14 -5.54 -15.54 -4.48
N PHE A 15 -6.67 -16.04 -4.02
CA PHE A 15 -8.00 -15.43 -4.22
C PHE A 15 -8.56 -14.81 -2.94
N ASN A 16 -7.89 -15.03 -1.82
CA ASN A 16 -8.31 -14.57 -0.50
C ASN A 16 -7.15 -13.94 0.26
N LYS A 17 -7.49 -13.06 1.19
CA LYS A 17 -6.55 -12.50 2.15
C LYS A 17 -7.15 -12.46 3.55
N GLN A 18 -6.29 -12.39 4.55
CA GLN A 18 -6.64 -12.20 5.96
C GLN A 18 -5.93 -10.96 6.50
N ASN A 19 -6.53 -10.31 7.48
CA ASN A 19 -5.97 -9.09 8.05
C ASN A 19 -4.66 -9.33 8.80
N THR A 20 -4.53 -10.49 9.43
CA THR A 20 -3.32 -10.89 10.17
C THR A 20 -3.14 -12.40 10.07
N GLY A 21 -1.96 -12.86 10.37
CA GLY A 21 -1.69 -14.28 10.47
C GLY A 21 -0.20 -14.59 10.42
N GLU A 22 0.16 -15.80 10.82
CA GLU A 22 1.52 -16.30 10.68
C GLU A 22 1.81 -16.63 9.21
N ALA A 23 2.99 -16.24 8.76
CA ALA A 23 3.50 -16.59 7.45
C ALA A 23 5.03 -16.67 7.49
N THR A 24 5.57 -17.69 6.82
CA THR A 24 7.02 -17.87 6.68
C THR A 24 7.58 -17.26 5.40
N VAL A 25 6.67 -16.93 4.47
CA VAL A 25 6.97 -16.32 3.18
C VAL A 25 6.36 -14.92 3.14
N SER A 26 7.05 -13.98 2.54
CA SER A 26 6.57 -12.61 2.36
C SER A 26 6.71 -12.14 0.92
N VAL A 27 5.93 -11.14 0.57
CA VAL A 27 6.03 -10.42 -0.70
C VAL A 27 6.09 -8.92 -0.43
N SER A 28 7.09 -8.25 -0.98
CA SER A 28 7.30 -6.82 -0.80
C SER A 28 6.65 -6.06 -1.94
N LEU A 29 5.66 -5.23 -1.64
CA LEU A 29 4.85 -4.52 -2.62
C LEU A 29 4.80 -3.03 -2.31
N ASN A 30 5.04 -2.19 -3.33
CA ASN A 30 4.80 -0.76 -3.21
C ASN A 30 3.30 -0.44 -3.21
N PHE A 31 2.94 0.81 -2.99
CA PHE A 31 1.54 1.23 -2.94
C PHE A 31 0.78 0.93 -4.24
N GLN A 32 1.39 1.18 -5.39
CA GLN A 32 0.77 0.91 -6.68
C GLN A 32 0.42 -0.57 -6.84
N ALA A 33 1.33 -1.46 -6.50
CA ALA A 33 1.09 -2.91 -6.55
C ALA A 33 0.02 -3.34 -5.55
N ARG A 34 0.05 -2.81 -4.33
CA ARG A 34 -0.96 -3.09 -3.28
C ARG A 34 -2.36 -2.59 -3.65
N SER A 35 -2.45 -1.60 -4.51
CA SER A 35 -3.73 -1.02 -4.98
C SER A 35 -4.38 -1.82 -6.10
N LYS A 36 -3.67 -2.75 -6.71
CA LYS A 36 -4.20 -3.58 -7.79
C LYS A 36 -4.96 -4.78 -7.25
N SER A 37 -6.18 -5.00 -7.76
CA SER A 37 -6.94 -6.20 -7.46
C SER A 37 -6.35 -7.47 -8.07
N ARG A 38 -5.56 -7.33 -9.11
CA ARG A 38 -4.82 -8.42 -9.76
C ARG A 38 -3.37 -8.02 -9.96
N GLY A 39 -2.48 -8.92 -9.64
CA GLY A 39 -1.06 -8.68 -9.82
C GLY A 39 -0.24 -9.94 -9.63
N LYS A 40 1.04 -9.80 -9.87
CA LYS A 40 2.04 -10.85 -9.74
C LYS A 40 3.34 -10.24 -9.23
N ALA A 41 3.99 -10.94 -8.35
CA ALA A 41 5.30 -10.57 -7.84
C ALA A 41 6.08 -11.79 -7.37
N LYS A 42 7.38 -11.63 -7.19
CA LYS A 42 8.25 -12.66 -6.62
C LYS A 42 8.27 -12.53 -5.10
N ALA A 43 8.03 -13.64 -4.41
CA ALA A 43 8.08 -13.73 -2.95
C ALA A 43 9.52 -13.90 -2.43
N SER A 44 9.66 -13.88 -1.10
CA SER A 44 10.95 -14.00 -0.41
C SER A 44 11.69 -15.32 -0.64
N ASP A 45 10.99 -16.36 -1.09
CA ASP A 45 11.55 -17.66 -1.46
C ASP A 45 11.80 -17.82 -2.97
N ASP A 46 11.80 -16.71 -3.71
CA ASP A 46 11.98 -16.65 -5.17
C ASP A 46 10.88 -17.31 -6.01
N LEU A 47 9.80 -17.77 -5.41
CA LEU A 47 8.63 -18.28 -6.12
C LEU A 47 7.65 -17.14 -6.44
N ASP A 48 6.96 -17.27 -7.56
CA ASP A 48 5.96 -16.30 -7.99
C ASP A 48 4.68 -16.42 -7.16
N VAL A 49 4.10 -15.25 -6.85
CA VAL A 49 2.78 -15.11 -6.22
C VAL A 49 1.91 -14.26 -7.14
N ALA A 50 0.73 -14.76 -7.47
CA ALA A 50 -0.29 -14.01 -8.18
C ALA A 50 -1.51 -13.84 -7.27
N TRP A 51 -2.16 -12.69 -7.30
CA TRP A 51 -3.36 -12.42 -6.53
C TRP A 51 -4.50 -11.94 -7.42
N PHE A 52 -5.72 -12.33 -7.03
CA PHE A 52 -6.98 -12.04 -7.70
C PHE A 52 -8.00 -11.71 -6.61
N LEU A 53 -8.06 -10.45 -6.22
CA LEU A 53 -8.88 -9.98 -5.11
C LEU A 53 -10.05 -9.13 -5.64
N GLU A 54 -10.99 -8.83 -4.77
CA GLU A 54 -12.07 -7.90 -5.08
C GLU A 54 -11.52 -6.50 -5.37
N ARG A 55 -12.16 -5.80 -6.29
CA ARG A 55 -11.81 -4.43 -6.63
C ARG A 55 -12.15 -3.48 -5.48
N GLY A 56 -11.37 -2.39 -5.39
CA GLY A 56 -11.62 -1.31 -4.43
C GLY A 56 -10.96 -1.50 -3.07
N HIS A 57 -10.20 -2.58 -2.88
CA HIS A 57 -9.42 -2.80 -1.67
C HIS A 57 -7.94 -2.65 -1.93
N VAL A 58 -7.27 -1.84 -1.10
CA VAL A 58 -5.81 -1.73 -1.06
C VAL A 58 -5.29 -2.74 -0.05
N MET A 59 -4.32 -3.54 -0.46
CA MET A 59 -3.64 -4.44 0.46
C MET A 59 -2.77 -3.63 1.44
N SER A 60 -2.89 -3.94 2.72
CA SER A 60 -2.14 -3.27 3.79
C SER A 60 -0.94 -4.10 4.24
N ASP A 61 0.05 -3.42 4.77
CA ASP A 61 1.19 -4.05 5.42
C ASP A 61 0.73 -5.00 6.52
N GLY A 62 1.28 -6.20 6.54
CA GLY A 62 0.96 -7.25 7.52
C GLY A 62 -0.24 -8.12 7.18
N GLU A 63 -1.05 -7.78 6.16
CA GLU A 63 -2.09 -8.69 5.66
C GLU A 63 -1.44 -9.94 5.04
N VAL A 64 -2.19 -11.03 5.02
CA VAL A 64 -1.71 -12.34 4.55
C VAL A 64 -2.56 -12.80 3.37
N LEU A 65 -1.91 -13.05 2.23
CA LEU A 65 -2.51 -13.73 1.10
C LEU A 65 -2.56 -15.24 1.37
N ILE A 66 -3.66 -15.87 1.00
CA ILE A 66 -3.87 -17.31 1.13
C ILE A 66 -3.91 -17.93 -0.26
N SER A 67 -2.98 -18.83 -0.55
CA SER A 67 -2.97 -19.57 -1.80
C SER A 67 -4.04 -20.67 -1.85
N GLU A 68 -4.32 -21.20 -3.03
CA GLU A 68 -5.26 -22.31 -3.20
C GLU A 68 -4.84 -23.57 -2.42
N GLN A 69 -3.54 -23.75 -2.18
CA GLN A 69 -2.99 -24.85 -1.39
C GLN A 69 -2.95 -24.55 0.12
N GLY A 70 -3.42 -23.37 0.53
CA GLY A 70 -3.40 -22.94 1.92
C GLY A 70 -2.10 -22.32 2.38
N GLU A 71 -1.14 -22.05 1.49
CA GLU A 71 0.08 -21.34 1.82
C GLU A 71 -0.23 -19.89 2.19
N ARG A 72 0.51 -19.36 3.13
CA ARG A 72 0.32 -18.03 3.69
C ARG A 72 1.49 -17.15 3.32
N ILE A 73 1.21 -16.05 2.64
CA ILE A 73 2.21 -15.09 2.18
C ILE A 73 1.88 -13.73 2.79
N ARG A 74 2.77 -13.24 3.66
CA ARG A 74 2.62 -11.92 4.28
C ARG A 74 2.94 -10.82 3.26
N ILE A 75 2.13 -9.81 3.23
CA ILE A 75 2.36 -8.59 2.46
C ILE A 75 3.20 -7.64 3.31
N ASP A 76 4.35 -7.25 2.80
CA ASP A 76 5.19 -6.20 3.36
C ASP A 76 5.10 -4.97 2.43
N ALA A 77 4.80 -3.80 3.01
CA ALA A 77 4.84 -2.55 2.26
C ALA A 77 6.29 -2.18 1.93
N ALA A 78 6.63 -2.22 0.66
CA ALA A 78 7.98 -1.89 0.21
C ALA A 78 8.29 -0.40 0.44
N PRO A 79 9.51 -0.05 0.87
CA PRO A 79 9.97 1.33 0.81
C PRO A 79 9.91 1.85 -0.61
N GLU A 80 9.45 3.09 -0.78
CA GLU A 80 9.35 3.78 -2.07
C GLU A 80 9.69 5.26 -1.91
N ALA A 81 10.01 5.91 -3.01
CA ALA A 81 10.35 7.32 -3.01
C ALA A 81 9.14 8.17 -2.64
N VAL A 82 9.21 8.84 -1.50
CA VAL A 82 8.18 9.73 -0.99
C VAL A 82 8.75 11.10 -0.66
N SER A 83 7.89 12.11 -0.68
CA SER A 83 8.15 13.43 -0.12
C SER A 83 7.40 13.56 1.19
N GLU A 84 8.11 13.96 2.24
CA GLU A 84 7.54 14.17 3.57
C GLU A 84 7.59 15.65 3.94
N VAL A 85 6.48 16.16 4.43
CA VAL A 85 6.29 17.57 4.79
C VAL A 85 5.91 17.66 6.26
N HIS A 86 6.68 18.42 7.03
CA HIS A 86 6.39 18.72 8.43
C HIS A 86 5.76 20.09 8.56
N ALA A 87 4.59 20.14 9.17
CA ALA A 87 3.86 21.38 9.46
C ALA A 87 2.86 21.14 10.59
N GLU A 88 2.48 22.21 11.27
CA GLU A 88 1.52 22.16 12.37
C GLU A 88 0.24 22.94 12.03
N GLY A 89 -0.86 22.51 12.64
CA GLY A 89 -2.12 23.20 12.62
C GLY A 89 -2.65 23.52 11.22
N SER A 90 -3.01 24.79 11.00
CA SER A 90 -3.61 25.23 9.74
C SER A 90 -2.69 25.06 8.52
N ARG A 91 -1.38 25.08 8.71
CA ARG A 91 -0.42 24.90 7.61
C ARG A 91 -0.42 23.47 7.09
N LEU A 92 -0.51 22.48 7.99
CA LEU A 92 -0.66 21.08 7.61
C LEU A 92 -1.99 20.86 6.89
N ALA A 93 -3.08 21.42 7.42
CA ALA A 93 -4.40 21.34 6.81
C ALA A 93 -4.44 21.97 5.41
N GLU A 94 -3.78 23.11 5.21
CA GLU A 94 -3.66 23.77 3.91
C GLU A 94 -2.90 22.91 2.91
N ALA A 95 -1.77 22.32 3.30
CA ALA A 95 -1.02 21.41 2.45
C ALA A 95 -1.86 20.19 2.06
N ALA A 96 -2.52 19.55 3.02
CA ALA A 96 -3.39 18.41 2.78
C ALA A 96 -4.57 18.76 1.85
N TYR A 97 -5.16 19.94 2.00
CA TYR A 97 -6.20 20.45 1.13
C TYR A 97 -5.75 20.56 -0.33
N HIS A 98 -4.60 21.18 -0.58
CA HIS A 98 -4.08 21.35 -1.93
C HIS A 98 -3.69 20.03 -2.59
N LEU A 99 -3.12 19.08 -1.82
CA LEU A 99 -2.83 17.74 -2.31
C LEU A 99 -4.10 16.95 -2.64
N GLY A 100 -5.08 16.99 -1.74
CA GLY A 100 -6.37 16.34 -1.94
C GLY A 100 -7.17 16.91 -3.11
N ASN A 101 -7.04 18.21 -3.34
CA ASN A 101 -7.68 18.90 -4.47
C ASN A 101 -7.12 18.45 -5.84
N ARG A 102 -5.93 17.89 -5.86
CA ARG A 102 -5.31 17.26 -7.04
C ARG A 102 -5.56 15.75 -7.10
N HIS A 103 -6.39 15.22 -6.24
CA HIS A 103 -6.71 13.78 -6.15
C HIS A 103 -5.49 12.88 -5.88
N LEU A 104 -4.49 13.41 -5.21
CA LEU A 104 -3.31 12.65 -4.83
C LEU A 104 -3.57 11.79 -3.60
N ALA A 105 -2.95 10.62 -3.58
CA ALA A 105 -2.88 9.81 -2.38
C ALA A 105 -1.97 10.49 -1.36
N VAL A 106 -2.45 10.63 -0.13
CA VAL A 106 -1.74 11.33 0.96
C VAL A 106 -1.77 10.48 2.23
N GLU A 107 -0.60 10.22 2.79
CA GLU A 107 -0.45 9.70 4.14
C GLU A 107 -0.37 10.87 5.12
N VAL A 108 -1.14 10.81 6.19
CA VAL A 108 -1.20 11.88 7.19
C VAL A 108 -0.84 11.33 8.56
N GLY A 109 0.15 11.94 9.19
CA GLY A 109 0.53 11.71 10.57
C GLY A 109 0.27 12.92 11.46
N GLU A 110 0.75 12.87 12.69
CA GLU A 110 0.73 14.00 13.57
C GLU A 110 1.85 14.98 13.17
N ASN A 111 1.46 16.17 12.73
CA ASN A 111 2.38 17.22 12.28
C ASN A 111 3.23 16.88 11.05
N TRP A 112 2.83 15.91 10.27
CA TRP A 112 3.48 15.59 9.00
C TRP A 112 2.49 14.95 8.01
N LEU A 113 2.85 15.00 6.73
CA LEU A 113 2.19 14.24 5.67
C LEU A 113 3.22 13.74 4.66
N ARG A 114 2.85 12.72 3.90
CA ARG A 114 3.64 12.19 2.78
C ARG A 114 2.81 12.03 1.53
N TYR A 115 3.46 12.16 0.41
CA TYR A 115 2.94 11.84 -0.91
C TYR A 115 4.03 11.17 -1.74
N GLN A 116 3.66 10.47 -2.78
CA GLN A 116 4.64 9.90 -3.71
C GLN A 116 5.44 11.03 -4.35
N GLN A 117 6.76 10.90 -4.36
CA GLN A 117 7.67 11.93 -4.82
C GLN A 117 7.35 12.36 -6.25
N ASP A 118 7.09 13.65 -6.42
CA ASP A 118 6.79 14.28 -7.70
C ASP A 118 7.29 15.72 -7.66
N HIS A 119 8.12 16.07 -8.62
CA HIS A 119 8.79 17.37 -8.63
C HIS A 119 7.80 18.55 -8.82
N VAL A 120 6.71 18.37 -9.57
CA VAL A 120 5.68 19.40 -9.74
C VAL A 120 4.92 19.63 -8.43
N ILE A 121 4.63 18.56 -7.71
CA ILE A 121 3.98 18.63 -6.41
C ILE A 121 4.92 19.22 -5.35
N ASP A 122 6.18 18.86 -5.35
CA ASP A 122 7.18 19.47 -4.48
C ASP A 122 7.26 20.99 -4.69
N GLU A 123 7.22 21.46 -5.92
CA GLU A 123 7.20 22.89 -6.21
C GLU A 123 5.93 23.58 -5.68
N MET A 124 4.79 22.95 -5.78
CA MET A 124 3.55 23.45 -5.21
C MET A 124 3.66 23.59 -3.69
N ILE A 125 4.20 22.61 -3.02
CA ILE A 125 4.42 22.62 -1.57
C ILE A 125 5.42 23.73 -1.19
N HIS A 126 6.50 23.91 -1.96
CA HIS A 126 7.42 25.04 -1.77
C HIS A 126 6.71 26.38 -1.88
N SER A 127 5.77 26.54 -2.81
CA SER A 127 5.00 27.76 -2.99
C SER A 127 4.11 28.10 -1.77
N LEU A 128 3.77 27.10 -0.96
CA LEU A 128 3.06 27.27 0.33
C LEU A 128 4.01 27.63 1.47
N GLY A 129 5.31 27.76 1.21
CA GLY A 129 6.34 28.04 2.21
C GLY A 129 6.76 26.83 3.04
N LEU A 130 6.48 25.62 2.57
CA LEU A 130 6.86 24.37 3.19
C LEU A 130 8.02 23.70 2.43
N HIS A 131 8.69 22.76 3.08
CA HIS A 131 9.89 22.12 2.52
C HIS A 131 9.75 20.61 2.48
N PRO A 132 9.46 20.01 1.31
CA PRO A 132 9.45 18.56 1.17
C PRO A 132 10.84 17.95 1.42
N ILE A 133 10.86 16.87 2.18
CA ILE A 133 12.05 16.06 2.42
C ILE A 133 11.88 14.77 1.65
N HIS A 134 12.85 14.41 0.81
CA HIS A 134 12.84 13.17 0.06
C HIS A 134 13.41 12.03 0.89
N LEU A 135 12.68 10.95 0.98
CA LEU A 135 13.13 9.72 1.66
C LEU A 135 12.51 8.48 0.99
N ASP A 136 13.10 7.34 1.28
CA ASP A 136 12.51 6.05 0.95
C ASP A 136 11.81 5.51 2.20
N ALA A 137 10.51 5.27 2.09
CA ALA A 137 9.70 4.75 3.19
C ALA A 137 8.48 4.00 2.65
N PRO A 138 7.93 3.07 3.42
CA PRO A 138 6.62 2.50 3.12
C PRO A 138 5.56 3.61 3.04
N PHE A 139 4.66 3.49 2.09
CA PHE A 139 3.63 4.51 1.85
C PHE A 139 2.24 3.95 2.20
N HIS A 140 1.56 4.60 3.15
CA HIS A 140 0.25 4.20 3.67
C HIS A 140 -0.75 5.36 3.58
N PRO A 141 -1.19 5.74 2.37
CA PRO A 141 -2.11 6.85 2.22
C PRO A 141 -3.48 6.54 2.80
N LEU A 142 -4.21 7.60 3.16
CA LEU A 142 -5.58 7.51 3.62
C LEU A 142 -6.48 6.93 2.54
N SER A 143 -7.43 6.10 2.96
CA SER A 143 -8.54 5.67 2.10
C SER A 143 -9.51 6.83 1.87
N GLY A 144 -10.16 6.87 0.70
CA GLY A 144 -11.22 7.84 0.43
C GLY A 144 -12.41 7.67 1.40
N ALA A 145 -13.10 8.75 1.70
CA ALA A 145 -14.23 8.75 2.65
C ALA A 145 -15.38 7.82 2.24
N TYR A 146 -15.49 7.53 0.94
CA TYR A 146 -16.54 6.67 0.37
C TYR A 146 -16.06 5.23 0.11
N SER A 147 -14.83 4.88 0.50
CA SER A 147 -14.38 3.50 0.43
C SER A 147 -15.12 2.65 1.45
N SER A 148 -15.78 1.59 1.00
CA SER A 148 -16.71 0.74 1.76
C SER A 148 -16.02 -0.19 2.75
N SER A 149 -15.21 0.31 3.65
CA SER A 149 -14.54 -0.56 4.63
C SER A 149 -14.36 0.04 6.02
N SER A 150 -15.39 0.76 6.51
CA SER A 150 -15.40 1.07 7.93
C SER A 150 -16.76 0.77 8.55
N HIS A 151 -16.99 -0.48 8.92
CA HIS A 151 -17.84 -0.79 10.04
C HIS A 151 -17.13 -0.27 11.31
N ARG A 152 -17.19 1.02 11.54
CA ARG A 152 -17.02 1.57 12.88
C ARG A 152 -18.32 1.26 13.61
N GLY A 153 -18.31 0.22 14.43
CA GLY A 153 -19.39 -0.08 15.33
C GLY A 153 -19.67 1.14 16.21
N HIS A 154 -20.82 1.76 16.00
CA HIS A 154 -21.36 2.68 16.98
C HIS A 154 -21.90 1.83 18.13
N HIS A 155 -21.18 1.80 19.23
CA HIS A 155 -21.76 1.38 20.49
C HIS A 155 -22.69 2.50 20.97
N HIS A 156 -23.99 2.28 20.83
CA HIS A 156 -24.97 3.04 21.59
C HIS A 156 -24.95 2.49 23.01
N HIS A 157 -24.61 3.32 23.95
CA HIS A 157 -24.96 3.11 25.34
C HIS A 157 -26.28 3.83 25.60
N ASP A 158 -27.29 3.04 25.96
CA ASP A 158 -28.47 3.52 26.67
C ASP A 158 -28.16 3.70 28.17
#